data_93ac9a34449ba3618b60700784e266cb
#
_entry.id   93ac9a34449ba3618b60700784e266cb
#
_cell.length_a   1.000
_cell.length_b   1.000
_cell.length_c   1.000
_cell.angle_alpha   90.00
_cell.angle_beta   90.00
_cell.angle_gamma   90.00
#
_symmetry.space_group_name_H-M   'P 1'
#
loop_
_entity.id
_entity.type
_entity.pdbx_description
1 polymer ?
#
loop_
_entity_poly.entity_id
_entity_poly.type
_entity_poly.pdbx_seq_one_letter_code
_entity_poly.pdbx_strand_id
1 'polypeptide(L)'
;MDYELKDRVVAISGGTSGIGEELAHAFAEQGAKVAVCGRNPKKIEAIKKRFANDGLPLLACIADITQNDQLEKFAEDVVTEYGRLDVWINNAGINCRKAFWDISEPEWHDVVNTNFKATFYGCKFAAEQMKKTGGGVIINTSSFTSLTPTAGLSIYSATKGAVDNMTRCFAVELAASNIRVNSVIPGYVVTPLTEKYVEENFDRLTSLVPMKRLCLPQDLVGAYLFLASDASAYINGIALPVAGAKLCAQNPHYSWSL
;
A
#
# COMPACT_ATOMS: atom_id res chain seq x y z
N MET A 1 -15.60 3.20 -14.57
CA MET A 1 -16.00 1.82 -14.21
C MET A 1 -16.49 1.90 -12.77
N ASP A 2 -17.67 1.41 -12.48
CA ASP A 2 -18.21 1.34 -11.12
C ASP A 2 -17.70 0.04 -10.48
N TYR A 3 -17.04 0.18 -9.33
CA TYR A 3 -16.53 -0.96 -8.55
C TYR A 3 -17.46 -1.34 -7.39
N GLU A 4 -18.65 -0.72 -7.31
CA GLU A 4 -19.64 -0.95 -6.25
C GLU A 4 -19.07 -0.77 -4.83
N LEU A 5 -18.22 0.26 -4.67
CA LEU A 5 -17.56 0.58 -3.39
C LEU A 5 -18.31 1.63 -2.56
N LYS A 6 -19.47 2.07 -3.02
CA LYS A 6 -20.30 3.01 -2.28
C LYS A 6 -20.61 2.47 -0.88
N ASP A 7 -20.46 3.35 0.11
CA ASP A 7 -20.65 3.06 1.54
C ASP A 7 -19.71 1.99 2.15
N ARG A 8 -18.79 1.39 1.39
CA ARG A 8 -17.71 0.56 1.95
C ARG A 8 -16.77 1.40 2.80
N VAL A 9 -16.35 0.87 3.93
CA VAL A 9 -15.41 1.53 4.84
C VAL A 9 -13.99 1.09 4.53
N VAL A 10 -13.14 2.04 4.16
CA VAL A 10 -11.77 1.81 3.71
C VAL A 10 -10.78 2.52 4.63
N ALA A 11 -9.88 1.77 5.26
CA ALA A 11 -8.82 2.30 6.10
C ALA A 11 -7.46 2.14 5.42
N ILE A 12 -6.64 3.22 5.39
CA ILE A 12 -5.36 3.26 4.69
C ILE A 12 -4.25 3.74 5.63
N SER A 13 -3.29 2.89 5.94
CA SER A 13 -2.09 3.32 6.64
C SER A 13 -1.15 4.08 5.69
N GLY A 14 -0.57 5.21 6.16
CA GLY A 14 0.24 6.06 5.28
C GLY A 14 -0.57 6.76 4.18
N GLY A 15 -1.84 7.07 4.44
CA GLY A 15 -2.76 7.68 3.50
C GLY A 15 -2.57 9.20 3.31
N THR A 16 -1.52 9.80 3.85
CA THR A 16 -1.33 11.28 3.86
C THR A 16 -0.38 11.81 2.79
N SER A 17 0.15 10.97 1.91
CA SER A 17 1.00 11.39 0.79
C SER A 17 1.19 10.25 -0.23
N GLY A 18 1.56 10.63 -1.47
CA GLY A 18 1.95 9.68 -2.53
C GLY A 18 0.86 8.67 -2.87
N ILE A 19 1.21 7.38 -2.90
CA ILE A 19 0.25 6.31 -3.27
C ILE A 19 -0.96 6.33 -2.34
N GLY A 20 -0.75 6.40 -1.02
CA GLY A 20 -1.85 6.31 -0.05
C GLY A 20 -2.82 7.49 -0.14
N GLU A 21 -2.35 8.70 -0.40
CA GLU A 21 -3.20 9.88 -0.59
C GLU A 21 -4.05 9.74 -1.87
N GLU A 22 -3.45 9.27 -2.95
CA GLU A 22 -4.16 9.06 -4.21
C GLU A 22 -5.21 7.96 -4.10
N LEU A 23 -4.88 6.87 -3.39
CA LEU A 23 -5.85 5.81 -3.09
C LEU A 23 -7.01 6.35 -2.24
N ALA A 24 -6.71 7.12 -1.19
CA ALA A 24 -7.74 7.70 -0.33
C ALA A 24 -8.74 8.54 -1.14
N HIS A 25 -8.23 9.39 -2.04
CA HIS A 25 -9.05 10.22 -2.90
C HIS A 25 -9.91 9.37 -3.85
N ALA A 26 -9.27 8.42 -4.54
CA ALA A 26 -9.97 7.57 -5.51
C ALA A 26 -11.07 6.70 -4.87
N PHE A 27 -10.85 6.15 -3.67
CA PHE A 27 -11.89 5.42 -2.94
C PHE A 27 -13.04 6.34 -2.53
N ALA A 28 -12.75 7.56 -2.07
CA ALA A 28 -13.79 8.53 -1.72
C ALA A 28 -14.63 8.96 -2.94
N GLU A 29 -14.01 9.12 -4.10
CA GLU A 29 -14.71 9.38 -5.38
C GLU A 29 -15.64 8.23 -5.81
N GLN A 30 -15.34 6.98 -5.42
CA GLN A 30 -16.24 5.84 -5.59
C GLN A 30 -17.35 5.76 -4.52
N GLY A 31 -17.46 6.79 -3.66
CA GLY A 31 -18.47 6.86 -2.61
C GLY A 31 -18.14 6.04 -1.35
N ALA A 32 -16.91 5.57 -1.20
CA ALA A 32 -16.48 4.88 0.02
C ALA A 32 -16.28 5.87 1.18
N LYS A 33 -16.46 5.37 2.41
CA LYS A 33 -16.12 6.07 3.65
C LYS A 33 -14.64 5.81 3.95
N VAL A 34 -13.82 6.83 3.85
CA VAL A 34 -12.36 6.68 3.91
C VAL A 34 -11.80 7.14 5.24
N ALA A 35 -10.90 6.31 5.79
CA ALA A 35 -10.07 6.66 6.94
C ALA A 35 -8.59 6.55 6.57
N VAL A 36 -7.77 7.49 7.02
CA VAL A 36 -6.32 7.47 6.82
C VAL A 36 -5.58 7.70 8.13
N CYS A 37 -4.38 7.16 8.25
CA CYS A 37 -3.48 7.55 9.34
C CYS A 37 -2.07 7.89 8.85
N GLY A 38 -1.37 8.69 9.67
CA GLY A 38 0.01 9.06 9.45
C GLY A 38 0.61 9.80 10.64
N ARG A 39 1.94 9.84 10.73
CA ARG A 39 2.66 10.41 11.89
C ARG A 39 2.74 11.94 11.91
N ASN A 40 2.63 12.58 10.75
CA ASN A 40 2.90 14.01 10.61
C ASN A 40 1.60 14.82 10.73
N PRO A 41 1.41 15.61 11.81
CA PRO A 41 0.19 16.42 12.00
C PRO A 41 -0.06 17.41 10.85
N LYS A 42 1.00 18.01 10.27
CA LYS A 42 0.85 18.94 9.15
C LYS A 42 0.30 18.25 7.90
N LYS A 43 0.73 17.01 7.63
CA LYS A 43 0.19 16.23 6.50
C LYS A 43 -1.24 15.78 6.76
N ILE A 44 -1.59 15.45 8.00
CA ILE A 44 -2.97 15.15 8.40
C ILE A 44 -3.88 16.36 8.15
N GLU A 45 -3.48 17.54 8.57
CA GLU A 45 -4.27 18.75 8.33
C GLU A 45 -4.35 19.12 6.83
N ALA A 46 -3.28 18.90 6.09
CA ALA A 46 -3.27 19.14 4.64
C ALA A 46 -4.27 18.23 3.90
N ILE A 47 -4.28 16.93 4.21
CA ILE A 47 -5.22 16.01 3.57
C ILE A 47 -6.68 16.27 3.97
N LYS A 48 -6.94 16.59 5.24
CA LYS A 48 -8.28 17.01 5.68
C LYS A 48 -8.80 18.22 4.88
N LYS A 49 -7.92 19.22 4.72
CA LYS A 49 -8.26 20.42 3.95
C LYS A 49 -8.53 20.10 2.48
N ARG A 50 -7.71 19.25 1.87
CA ARG A 50 -7.91 18.81 0.48
C ARG A 50 -9.28 18.15 0.32
N PHE A 51 -9.59 17.15 1.15
CA PHE A 51 -10.86 16.43 1.08
C PHE A 51 -12.07 17.35 1.35
N ALA A 52 -11.96 18.28 2.29
CA ALA A 52 -13.00 19.26 2.55
C ALA A 52 -13.26 20.19 1.33
N ASN A 53 -12.19 20.61 0.63
CA ASN A 53 -12.32 21.42 -0.58
C ASN A 53 -12.99 20.65 -1.73
N ASP A 54 -12.76 19.33 -1.80
CA ASP A 54 -13.34 18.44 -2.82
C ASP A 54 -14.76 17.94 -2.41
N GLY A 55 -15.24 18.34 -1.22
CA GLY A 55 -16.54 17.90 -0.69
C GLY A 55 -16.61 16.42 -0.32
N LEU A 56 -15.44 15.80 -0.06
CA LEU A 56 -15.34 14.38 0.26
C LEU A 56 -15.16 14.18 1.78
N PRO A 57 -15.88 13.24 2.40
CA PRO A 57 -15.71 12.92 3.82
C PRO A 57 -14.41 12.15 4.06
N LEU A 58 -13.71 12.44 5.17
CA LEU A 58 -12.48 11.77 5.57
C LEU A 58 -12.33 11.71 7.09
N LEU A 59 -12.08 10.52 7.62
CA LEU A 59 -11.51 10.35 8.95
C LEU A 59 -9.97 10.35 8.84
N ALA A 60 -9.28 11.30 9.46
CA ALA A 60 -7.82 11.36 9.41
C ALA A 60 -7.23 11.41 10.82
N CYS A 61 -6.47 10.37 11.17
CA CYS A 61 -5.92 10.13 12.49
C CYS A 61 -4.39 10.33 12.52
N ILE A 62 -3.89 10.91 13.60
CA ILE A 62 -2.44 10.89 13.88
C ILE A 62 -2.12 9.54 14.53
N ALA A 63 -1.30 8.73 13.86
CA ALA A 63 -0.84 7.46 14.41
C ALA A 63 0.55 7.09 13.86
N ASP A 64 1.42 6.63 14.73
CA ASP A 64 2.65 5.94 14.36
C ASP A 64 2.38 4.44 14.28
N ILE A 65 2.37 3.91 13.07
CA ILE A 65 2.06 2.50 12.80
C ILE A 65 3.10 1.51 13.38
N THR A 66 4.29 1.99 13.78
CA THR A 66 5.30 1.16 14.46
C THR A 66 4.95 0.89 15.92
N GLN A 67 4.01 1.67 16.47
CA GLN A 67 3.42 1.51 17.80
C GLN A 67 2.11 0.73 17.69
N ASN A 68 2.10 -0.49 18.22
CA ASN A 68 0.95 -1.40 18.05
C ASN A 68 -0.35 -0.82 18.64
N ASP A 69 -0.26 -0.16 19.80
CA ASP A 69 -1.40 0.49 20.47
C ASP A 69 -2.04 1.60 19.62
N GLN A 70 -1.20 2.41 18.92
CA GLN A 70 -1.71 3.46 18.05
C GLN A 70 -2.33 2.89 16.76
N LEU A 71 -1.76 1.81 16.21
CA LEU A 71 -2.28 1.14 15.02
C LEU A 71 -3.60 0.41 15.33
N GLU A 72 -3.67 -0.27 16.49
CA GLU A 72 -4.89 -0.90 16.99
C GLU A 72 -6.00 0.13 17.22
N LYS A 73 -5.64 1.22 17.92
CA LYS A 73 -6.58 2.33 18.12
C LYS A 73 -7.09 2.92 16.81
N PHE A 74 -6.25 3.06 15.79
CA PHE A 74 -6.71 3.53 14.48
C PHE A 74 -7.78 2.59 13.88
N ALA A 75 -7.59 1.27 13.97
CA ALA A 75 -8.59 0.32 13.50
C ALA A 75 -9.91 0.42 14.30
N GLU A 76 -9.83 0.64 15.62
CA GLU A 76 -10.98 0.85 16.49
C GLU A 76 -11.71 2.18 16.20
N ASP A 77 -10.96 3.26 15.99
CA ASP A 77 -11.52 4.59 15.66
C ASP A 77 -12.31 4.54 14.33
N VAL A 78 -11.83 3.78 13.34
CA VAL A 78 -12.55 3.55 12.07
C VAL A 78 -13.89 2.87 12.31
N VAL A 79 -13.92 1.82 13.14
CA VAL A 79 -15.17 1.10 13.44
C VAL A 79 -16.09 1.94 14.32
N THR A 80 -15.55 2.74 15.23
CA THR A 80 -16.34 3.66 16.06
C THR A 80 -17.03 4.72 15.21
N GLU A 81 -16.32 5.27 14.22
CA GLU A 81 -16.86 6.32 13.34
C GLU A 81 -17.88 5.78 12.32
N TYR A 82 -17.57 4.63 11.71
CA TYR A 82 -18.31 4.14 10.55
C TYR A 82 -19.11 2.85 10.80
N GLY A 83 -18.98 2.23 11.97
CA GLY A 83 -19.72 1.04 12.38
C GLY A 83 -19.17 -0.30 11.84
N ARG A 84 -18.21 -0.26 10.91
CA ARG A 84 -17.62 -1.45 10.27
C ARG A 84 -16.25 -1.15 9.65
N LEU A 85 -15.56 -2.19 9.20
CA LEU A 85 -14.36 -2.09 8.38
C LEU A 85 -14.45 -3.12 7.24
N ASP A 86 -14.46 -2.65 5.98
CA ASP A 86 -14.58 -3.51 4.80
C ASP A 86 -13.26 -3.72 4.09
N VAL A 87 -12.41 -2.69 4.02
CA VAL A 87 -11.13 -2.72 3.32
C VAL A 87 -10.05 -2.10 4.19
N TRP A 88 -8.95 -2.83 4.35
CA TRP A 88 -7.74 -2.33 5.01
C TRP A 88 -6.57 -2.33 4.05
N ILE A 89 -5.89 -1.20 3.92
CA ILE A 89 -4.73 -1.06 3.03
C ILE A 89 -3.49 -0.74 3.86
N ASN A 90 -2.57 -1.70 3.94
CA ASN A 90 -1.23 -1.48 4.47
C ASN A 90 -0.37 -0.85 3.38
N ASN A 91 -0.26 0.49 3.38
CA ASN A 91 0.49 1.21 2.36
C ASN A 91 1.73 1.92 2.91
N ALA A 92 1.75 2.27 4.18
CA ALA A 92 2.91 2.95 4.78
C ALA A 92 4.21 2.15 4.59
N GLY A 93 5.28 2.86 4.30
CA GLY A 93 6.59 2.25 4.12
C GLY A 93 7.70 3.28 4.03
N ILE A 94 8.91 2.85 4.36
CA ILE A 94 10.15 3.62 4.21
C ILE A 94 11.19 2.77 3.48
N ASN A 95 12.21 3.42 2.93
CA ASN A 95 13.37 2.71 2.40
C ASN A 95 14.66 3.13 3.14
N CYS A 96 15.67 2.29 3.07
CA CYS A 96 17.05 2.58 3.44
C CYS A 96 17.92 2.20 2.25
N ARG A 97 18.48 3.21 1.55
CA ARG A 97 19.31 3.00 0.37
C ARG A 97 20.79 3.14 0.76
N LYS A 98 21.41 2.00 1.11
CA LYS A 98 22.81 1.89 1.52
C LYS A 98 23.39 0.54 1.09
N ALA A 99 24.72 0.45 0.99
CA ALA A 99 25.39 -0.84 0.92
C ALA A 99 25.08 -1.64 2.20
N PHE A 100 24.93 -2.97 2.10
CA PHE A 100 24.38 -3.76 3.21
C PHE A 100 25.26 -3.70 4.48
N TRP A 101 26.58 -3.58 4.31
CA TRP A 101 27.53 -3.46 5.44
C TRP A 101 27.52 -2.08 6.13
N ASP A 102 26.92 -1.05 5.51
CA ASP A 102 26.82 0.29 6.06
C ASP A 102 25.47 0.54 6.76
N ILE A 103 24.59 -0.47 6.76
CA ILE A 103 23.29 -0.37 7.40
C ILE A 103 23.46 -0.52 8.90
N SER A 104 23.12 0.52 9.65
CA SER A 104 23.14 0.48 11.11
C SER A 104 21.94 -0.30 11.68
N GLU A 105 22.11 -0.81 12.92
CA GLU A 105 21.03 -1.51 13.62
C GLU A 105 19.74 -0.65 13.79
N PRO A 106 19.81 0.65 14.14
CA PRO A 106 18.63 1.51 14.15
C PRO A 106 17.91 1.58 12.80
N GLU A 107 18.64 1.75 11.68
CA GLU A 107 18.05 1.79 10.34
C GLU A 107 17.40 0.46 9.96
N TRP A 108 18.01 -0.66 10.35
CA TRP A 108 17.43 -1.98 10.18
C TRP A 108 16.10 -2.08 10.92
N HIS A 109 16.07 -1.67 12.21
CA HIS A 109 14.84 -1.68 13.02
C HIS A 109 13.77 -0.77 12.43
N ASP A 110 14.11 0.43 11.97
CA ASP A 110 13.17 1.36 11.37
C ASP A 110 12.47 0.77 10.15
N VAL A 111 13.26 0.17 9.24
CA VAL A 111 12.70 -0.43 8.02
C VAL A 111 11.86 -1.68 8.33
N VAL A 112 12.34 -2.56 9.20
CA VAL A 112 11.61 -3.79 9.57
C VAL A 112 10.33 -3.45 10.33
N ASN A 113 10.40 -2.54 11.31
CA ASN A 113 9.25 -2.15 12.11
C ASN A 113 8.18 -1.46 11.26
N THR A 114 8.57 -0.60 10.32
CA THR A 114 7.63 0.14 9.48
C THR A 114 7.05 -0.75 8.37
N ASN A 115 7.89 -1.49 7.63
CA ASN A 115 7.44 -2.17 6.42
C ASN A 115 6.86 -3.56 6.67
N PHE A 116 7.34 -4.26 7.69
CA PHE A 116 6.95 -5.66 7.95
C PHE A 116 6.14 -5.82 9.24
N LYS A 117 6.70 -5.42 10.39
CA LYS A 117 6.00 -5.54 11.68
C LYS A 117 4.66 -4.80 11.66
N ALA A 118 4.64 -3.54 11.21
CA ALA A 118 3.41 -2.75 11.15
C ALA A 118 2.38 -3.34 10.17
N THR A 119 2.83 -3.92 9.05
CA THR A 119 1.94 -4.61 8.10
C THR A 119 1.33 -5.86 8.73
N PHE A 120 2.13 -6.65 9.48
CA PHE A 120 1.63 -7.83 10.20
C PHE A 120 0.53 -7.46 11.18
N TYR A 121 0.80 -6.48 12.05
CA TYR A 121 -0.18 -6.05 13.07
C TYR A 121 -1.38 -5.33 12.45
N GLY A 122 -1.19 -4.56 11.36
CA GLY A 122 -2.28 -3.98 10.60
C GLY A 122 -3.23 -5.04 10.04
N CYS A 123 -2.69 -6.13 9.48
CA CYS A 123 -3.51 -7.28 9.06
C CYS A 123 -4.25 -7.92 10.25
N LYS A 124 -3.57 -8.09 11.40
CA LYS A 124 -4.19 -8.67 12.60
C LYS A 124 -5.36 -7.82 13.10
N PHE A 125 -5.14 -6.54 13.36
CA PHE A 125 -6.17 -5.65 13.91
C PHE A 125 -7.33 -5.45 12.93
N ALA A 126 -7.05 -5.33 11.63
CA ALA A 126 -8.09 -5.29 10.60
C ALA A 126 -8.93 -6.57 10.59
N ALA A 127 -8.30 -7.75 10.61
CA ALA A 127 -9.00 -9.03 10.61
C ALA A 127 -9.87 -9.20 11.86
N GLU A 128 -9.41 -8.75 13.02
CA GLU A 128 -10.19 -8.77 14.27
C GLU A 128 -11.47 -7.94 14.19
N GLN A 129 -11.43 -6.79 13.50
CA GLN A 129 -12.63 -5.96 13.27
C GLN A 129 -13.52 -6.56 12.17
N MET A 130 -12.94 -7.00 11.05
CA MET A 130 -13.68 -7.57 9.92
C MET A 130 -14.45 -8.84 10.30
N LYS A 131 -13.89 -9.68 11.16
CA LYS A 131 -14.59 -10.89 11.67
C LYS A 131 -15.91 -10.57 12.37
N LYS A 132 -16.02 -9.41 13.01
CA LYS A 132 -17.24 -8.99 13.72
C LYS A 132 -18.38 -8.58 12.77
N THR A 133 -18.03 -8.24 11.52
CA THR A 133 -18.98 -7.71 10.50
C THR A 133 -19.12 -8.60 9.26
N GLY A 134 -18.62 -9.84 9.32
CA GLY A 134 -18.85 -10.86 8.29
C GLY A 134 -17.78 -10.98 7.22
N GLY A 135 -16.64 -10.36 7.38
CA GLY A 135 -15.50 -10.46 6.47
C GLY A 135 -15.00 -9.13 5.95
N GLY A 136 -14.10 -9.18 4.96
CA GLY A 136 -13.51 -7.97 4.38
C GLY A 136 -12.35 -8.26 3.43
N VAL A 137 -11.59 -7.22 3.09
CA VAL A 137 -10.44 -7.29 2.19
C VAL A 137 -9.24 -6.59 2.79
N ILE A 138 -8.10 -7.26 2.80
CA ILE A 138 -6.81 -6.68 3.19
C ILE A 138 -5.93 -6.59 1.94
N ILE A 139 -5.36 -5.41 1.67
CA ILE A 139 -4.44 -5.19 0.54
C ILE A 139 -3.12 -4.65 1.07
N ASN A 140 -2.04 -5.38 0.80
CA ASN A 140 -0.70 -4.98 1.21
C ASN A 140 0.06 -4.32 0.06
N THR A 141 0.71 -3.20 0.30
CA THR A 141 1.60 -2.56 -0.67
C THR A 141 2.99 -3.18 -0.58
N SER A 142 3.33 -4.00 -1.58
CA SER A 142 4.64 -4.59 -1.74
C SER A 142 5.55 -3.71 -2.61
N SER A 143 6.45 -4.29 -3.39
CA SER A 143 7.36 -3.62 -4.31
C SER A 143 7.89 -4.62 -5.35
N PHE A 144 8.21 -4.14 -6.54
CA PHE A 144 8.92 -4.98 -7.53
C PHE A 144 10.24 -5.55 -6.99
N THR A 145 10.84 -4.91 -5.96
CA THR A 145 12.06 -5.39 -5.34
C THR A 145 11.87 -6.65 -4.49
N SER A 146 10.64 -7.03 -4.20
CA SER A 146 10.33 -8.34 -3.56
C SER A 146 10.64 -9.52 -4.48
N LEU A 147 10.57 -9.31 -5.80
CA LEU A 147 10.81 -10.33 -6.83
C LEU A 147 12.16 -10.13 -7.53
N THR A 148 12.56 -8.88 -7.80
CA THR A 148 13.84 -8.51 -8.41
C THR A 148 14.59 -7.52 -7.53
N PRO A 149 15.37 -8.01 -6.54
CA PRO A 149 16.08 -7.15 -5.61
C PRO A 149 17.05 -6.20 -6.32
N THR A 150 17.24 -5.03 -5.71
CA THR A 150 18.15 -4.01 -6.20
C THR A 150 19.29 -3.79 -5.20
N ALA A 151 20.54 -3.72 -5.66
CA ALA A 151 21.66 -3.37 -4.82
C ALA A 151 21.40 -2.05 -4.07
N GLY A 152 21.80 -2.00 -2.80
CA GLY A 152 21.53 -0.87 -1.92
C GLY A 152 20.14 -0.83 -1.30
N LEU A 153 19.28 -1.84 -1.55
CA LEU A 153 17.94 -1.97 -0.97
C LEU A 153 17.70 -3.32 -0.27
N SER A 154 18.75 -3.94 0.28
CA SER A 154 18.70 -5.30 0.83
C SER A 154 17.59 -5.49 1.87
N ILE A 155 17.56 -4.66 2.92
CA ILE A 155 16.53 -4.74 3.98
C ILE A 155 15.14 -4.42 3.41
N TYR A 156 15.03 -3.36 2.62
CA TYR A 156 13.76 -2.98 2.01
C TYR A 156 13.19 -4.14 1.17
N SER A 157 14.01 -4.72 0.29
CA SER A 157 13.61 -5.85 -0.55
C SER A 157 13.21 -7.07 0.27
N ALA A 158 13.97 -7.38 1.33
CA ALA A 158 13.66 -8.47 2.24
C ALA A 158 12.31 -8.26 2.94
N THR A 159 12.03 -7.04 3.45
CA THR A 159 10.73 -6.74 4.08
C THR A 159 9.57 -6.86 3.09
N LYS A 160 9.74 -6.43 1.84
CA LYS A 160 8.69 -6.55 0.81
C LYS A 160 8.49 -7.99 0.34
N GLY A 161 9.55 -8.81 0.26
CA GLY A 161 9.44 -10.27 0.05
C GLY A 161 8.72 -10.96 1.20
N ALA A 162 9.00 -10.56 2.44
CA ALA A 162 8.30 -11.06 3.63
C ALA A 162 6.81 -10.69 3.60
N VAL A 163 6.44 -9.47 3.18
CA VAL A 163 5.04 -9.04 3.02
C VAL A 163 4.32 -9.90 1.99
N ASP A 164 4.92 -10.20 0.83
CA ASP A 164 4.28 -11.04 -0.18
C ASP A 164 4.07 -12.48 0.30
N ASN A 165 5.03 -13.03 1.05
CA ASN A 165 4.88 -14.37 1.61
C ASN A 165 3.82 -14.41 2.72
N MET A 166 3.83 -13.42 3.61
CA MET A 166 2.83 -13.26 4.67
C MET A 166 1.42 -13.08 4.09
N THR A 167 1.28 -12.35 2.99
CA THR A 167 0.01 -12.20 2.26
C THR A 167 -0.60 -13.56 1.91
N ARG A 168 0.20 -14.50 1.39
CA ARG A 168 -0.25 -15.87 1.07
C ARG A 168 -0.65 -16.66 2.32
N CYS A 169 0.13 -16.56 3.40
CA CYS A 169 -0.22 -17.21 4.66
C CYS A 169 -1.57 -16.71 5.19
N PHE A 170 -1.74 -15.39 5.27
CA PHE A 170 -2.98 -14.80 5.78
C PHE A 170 -4.18 -15.04 4.86
N ALA A 171 -3.98 -15.12 3.54
CA ALA A 171 -5.03 -15.50 2.62
C ALA A 171 -5.61 -16.89 2.94
N VAL A 172 -4.76 -17.84 3.36
CA VAL A 172 -5.19 -19.18 3.78
C VAL A 172 -5.85 -19.14 5.16
N GLU A 173 -5.19 -18.51 6.14
CA GLU A 173 -5.65 -18.50 7.54
C GLU A 173 -6.98 -17.76 7.74
N LEU A 174 -7.24 -16.70 6.93
CA LEU A 174 -8.40 -15.85 7.07
C LEU A 174 -9.56 -16.19 6.12
N ALA A 175 -9.36 -17.12 5.18
CA ALA A 175 -10.38 -17.50 4.19
C ALA A 175 -11.69 -17.97 4.83
N ALA A 176 -11.61 -18.79 5.89
CA ALA A 176 -12.78 -19.27 6.61
C ALA A 176 -13.56 -18.14 7.35
N SER A 177 -12.95 -16.98 7.52
CA SER A 177 -13.57 -15.78 8.08
C SER A 177 -14.10 -14.83 7.00
N ASN A 178 -14.16 -15.27 5.74
CA ASN A 178 -14.57 -14.45 4.59
C ASN A 178 -13.70 -13.19 4.44
N ILE A 179 -12.39 -13.28 4.72
CA ILE A 179 -11.44 -12.19 4.55
C ILE A 179 -10.45 -12.59 3.44
N ARG A 180 -10.37 -11.76 2.40
CA ARG A 180 -9.38 -11.91 1.34
C ARG A 180 -8.14 -11.08 1.65
N VAL A 181 -6.96 -11.62 1.39
CA VAL A 181 -5.68 -10.92 1.58
C VAL A 181 -4.88 -11.00 0.31
N ASN A 182 -4.57 -9.85 -0.29
CA ASN A 182 -3.79 -9.74 -1.51
C ASN A 182 -2.70 -8.67 -1.37
N SER A 183 -1.72 -8.66 -2.25
CA SER A 183 -0.76 -7.57 -2.36
C SER A 183 -0.71 -6.96 -3.76
N VAL A 184 -0.35 -5.68 -3.84
CA VAL A 184 0.00 -5.00 -5.09
C VAL A 184 1.51 -4.81 -5.11
N ILE A 185 2.14 -5.07 -6.25
CA ILE A 185 3.57 -4.91 -6.49
C ILE A 185 3.80 -3.71 -7.42
N PRO A 186 3.99 -2.48 -6.89
CA PRO A 186 4.31 -1.32 -7.70
C PRO A 186 5.69 -1.43 -8.36
N GLY A 187 5.83 -0.84 -9.56
CA GLY A 187 7.11 -0.58 -10.19
C GLY A 187 7.84 0.63 -9.59
N TYR A 188 8.58 1.38 -10.43
CA TYR A 188 9.13 2.68 -10.04
C TYR A 188 8.02 3.74 -10.03
N VAL A 189 7.55 4.12 -8.85
CA VAL A 189 6.49 5.11 -8.66
C VAL A 189 7.09 6.46 -8.28
N VAL A 190 6.65 7.51 -8.95
CA VAL A 190 7.01 8.90 -8.61
C VAL A 190 6.17 9.35 -7.42
N THR A 191 6.80 9.52 -6.27
CA THR A 191 6.16 9.91 -5.01
C THR A 191 7.11 10.81 -4.21
N PRO A 192 6.65 11.54 -3.20
CA PRO A 192 7.55 12.29 -2.32
C PRO A 192 8.66 11.46 -1.67
N LEU A 193 8.44 10.15 -1.49
CA LEU A 193 9.46 9.22 -0.97
C LEU A 193 10.59 8.95 -1.97
N THR A 194 10.29 9.00 -3.26
CA THR A 194 11.21 8.60 -4.35
C THR A 194 11.67 9.77 -5.20
N GLU A 195 11.08 10.95 -5.03
CA GLU A 195 11.23 12.14 -5.89
C GLU A 195 12.69 12.45 -6.20
N LYS A 196 13.49 12.71 -5.17
CA LYS A 196 14.91 13.03 -5.34
C LYS A 196 15.67 11.96 -6.13
N TYR A 197 15.44 10.68 -5.80
CA TYR A 197 16.10 9.57 -6.50
C TYR A 197 15.63 9.43 -7.95
N VAL A 198 14.36 9.70 -8.20
CA VAL A 198 13.78 9.69 -9.54
C VAL A 198 14.37 10.83 -10.38
N GLU A 199 14.42 12.05 -9.85
CA GLU A 199 15.00 13.22 -10.54
C GLU A 199 16.46 12.95 -10.94
N GLU A 200 17.28 12.46 -10.03
CA GLU A 200 18.70 12.15 -10.27
C GLU A 200 18.94 11.00 -11.26
N ASN A 201 17.92 10.16 -11.51
CA ASN A 201 18.08 8.91 -12.28
C ASN A 201 17.00 8.69 -13.34
N PHE A 202 16.27 9.72 -13.74
CA PHE A 202 15.04 9.60 -14.53
C PHE A 202 15.21 8.77 -15.81
N ASP A 203 16.16 9.11 -16.64
CA ASP A 203 16.40 8.42 -17.92
C ASP A 203 16.78 6.96 -17.73
N ARG A 204 17.66 6.70 -16.76
CA ARG A 204 18.08 5.34 -16.42
C ARG A 204 16.89 4.50 -15.91
N LEU A 205 16.06 5.04 -15.01
CA LEU A 205 14.92 4.32 -14.47
C LEU A 205 13.87 4.06 -15.54
N THR A 206 13.60 5.06 -16.38
CA THR A 206 12.65 4.95 -17.51
C THR A 206 13.10 3.91 -18.53
N SER A 207 14.41 3.84 -18.82
CA SER A 207 14.97 2.85 -19.74
C SER A 207 14.77 1.41 -19.26
N LEU A 208 14.70 1.19 -17.93
CA LEU A 208 14.48 -0.12 -17.33
C LEU A 208 13.02 -0.59 -17.32
N VAL A 209 12.09 0.27 -17.78
CA VAL A 209 10.66 -0.06 -17.85
C VAL A 209 10.26 -0.22 -19.32
N PRO A 210 9.75 -1.39 -19.76
CA PRO A 210 9.34 -1.59 -21.15
C PRO A 210 8.29 -0.58 -21.65
N MET A 211 7.37 -0.13 -20.80
CA MET A 211 6.39 0.92 -21.13
C MET A 211 7.00 2.32 -21.30
N LYS A 212 8.33 2.48 -21.13
CA LYS A 212 9.09 3.74 -21.35
C LYS A 212 8.60 4.94 -20.56
N ARG A 213 7.97 4.70 -19.42
CA ARG A 213 7.61 5.72 -18.45
C ARG A 213 7.65 5.17 -17.03
N LEU A 214 7.78 6.05 -16.05
CA LEU A 214 7.63 5.71 -14.65
C LEU A 214 6.14 5.62 -14.28
N CYS A 215 5.85 4.89 -13.25
CA CYS A 215 4.52 4.75 -12.68
C CYS A 215 4.15 6.03 -11.90
N LEU A 216 2.95 6.52 -12.07
CA LEU A 216 2.35 7.54 -11.21
C LEU A 216 1.44 6.85 -10.18
N PRO A 217 1.15 7.48 -9.01
CA PRO A 217 0.21 6.92 -8.04
C PRO A 217 -1.15 6.54 -8.65
N GLN A 218 -1.64 7.33 -9.61
CA GLN A 218 -2.89 7.10 -10.35
C GLN A 218 -2.91 5.78 -11.13
N ASP A 219 -1.76 5.33 -11.62
CA ASP A 219 -1.65 4.05 -12.35
C ASP A 219 -1.95 2.84 -11.46
N LEU A 220 -1.83 2.99 -10.15
CA LEU A 220 -2.08 1.93 -9.18
C LEU A 220 -3.56 1.84 -8.77
N VAL A 221 -4.30 2.94 -8.85
CA VAL A 221 -5.67 3.07 -8.34
C VAL A 221 -6.57 1.93 -8.81
N GLY A 222 -6.59 1.64 -10.12
CA GLY A 222 -7.46 0.60 -10.67
C GLY A 222 -7.22 -0.78 -10.07
N ALA A 223 -5.96 -1.13 -9.76
CA ALA A 223 -5.62 -2.41 -9.13
C ALA A 223 -6.17 -2.51 -7.70
N TYR A 224 -6.08 -1.44 -6.91
CA TYR A 224 -6.60 -1.42 -5.54
C TYR A 224 -8.12 -1.42 -5.52
N LEU A 225 -8.79 -0.62 -6.35
CA LEU A 225 -10.26 -0.63 -6.47
C LEU A 225 -10.77 -2.01 -6.89
N PHE A 226 -10.14 -2.64 -7.89
CA PHE A 226 -10.46 -4.00 -8.31
C PHE A 226 -10.31 -5.01 -7.19
N LEU A 227 -9.17 -5.04 -6.49
CA LEU A 227 -8.93 -5.99 -5.40
C LEU A 227 -9.85 -5.75 -4.20
N ALA A 228 -10.29 -4.51 -3.96
CA ALA A 228 -11.23 -4.15 -2.90
C ALA A 228 -12.68 -4.55 -3.22
N SER A 229 -13.03 -4.67 -4.51
CA SER A 229 -14.39 -4.91 -4.98
C SER A 229 -14.76 -6.39 -5.07
N ASP A 230 -16.05 -6.67 -5.25
CA ASP A 230 -16.58 -8.02 -5.45
C ASP A 230 -16.19 -8.59 -6.83
N ALA A 231 -15.73 -7.75 -7.77
CA ALA A 231 -15.16 -8.21 -9.04
C ALA A 231 -13.93 -9.12 -8.86
N SER A 232 -13.29 -9.08 -7.69
CA SER A 232 -12.16 -9.94 -7.30
C SER A 232 -12.53 -10.97 -6.22
N ALA A 233 -13.81 -11.32 -6.06
CA ALA A 233 -14.31 -12.16 -4.95
C ALA A 233 -13.62 -13.53 -4.83
N TYR A 234 -13.10 -14.08 -5.93
CA TYR A 234 -12.38 -15.35 -5.91
C TYR A 234 -10.85 -15.21 -6.01
N ILE A 235 -10.34 -13.96 -5.90
CA ILE A 235 -8.90 -13.67 -5.90
C ILE A 235 -8.44 -13.50 -4.45
N ASN A 236 -7.60 -14.43 -3.98
CA ASN A 236 -7.07 -14.45 -2.63
C ASN A 236 -5.63 -15.01 -2.63
N GLY A 237 -4.69 -14.29 -2.00
CA GLY A 237 -3.28 -14.68 -1.92
C GLY A 237 -2.42 -14.27 -3.12
N ILE A 238 -2.92 -13.44 -4.05
CA ILE A 238 -2.12 -12.95 -5.18
C ILE A 238 -1.21 -11.79 -4.74
N ALA A 239 -0.05 -11.73 -5.39
CA ALA A 239 0.79 -10.53 -5.43
C ALA A 239 0.72 -9.98 -6.87
N LEU A 240 -0.03 -8.89 -7.07
CA LEU A 240 -0.39 -8.34 -8.39
C LEU A 240 0.62 -7.28 -8.84
N PRO A 241 1.42 -7.54 -9.91
CA PRO A 241 2.35 -6.55 -10.42
C PRO A 241 1.63 -5.42 -11.19
N VAL A 242 1.94 -4.17 -10.81
CA VAL A 242 1.60 -2.96 -11.56
C VAL A 242 2.90 -2.21 -11.83
N ALA A 243 3.68 -2.69 -12.80
CA ALA A 243 5.09 -2.35 -12.94
C ALA A 243 5.55 -2.08 -14.38
N GLY A 244 4.62 -1.82 -15.33
CA GLY A 244 4.95 -1.46 -16.71
C GLY A 244 5.78 -2.52 -17.45
N ALA A 245 5.50 -3.80 -17.20
CA ALA A 245 6.23 -4.97 -17.69
C ALA A 245 7.69 -5.11 -17.19
N LYS A 246 8.13 -4.29 -16.20
CA LYS A 246 9.49 -4.37 -15.65
C LYS A 246 9.86 -5.78 -15.14
N LEU A 247 8.91 -6.50 -14.57
CA LEU A 247 9.11 -7.84 -14.03
C LEU A 247 9.03 -8.95 -15.08
N CYS A 248 8.63 -8.63 -16.32
CA CYS A 248 8.45 -9.59 -17.41
C CYS A 248 9.63 -9.57 -18.39
N ALA A 249 10.46 -8.53 -18.37
CA ALA A 249 11.52 -8.35 -19.34
C ALA A 249 12.88 -8.74 -18.76
N GLN A 250 13.52 -9.74 -19.36
CA GLN A 250 14.91 -10.10 -19.07
C GLN A 250 15.87 -8.99 -19.59
N ASN A 251 15.57 -8.42 -20.75
CA ASN A 251 16.30 -7.28 -21.32
C ASN A 251 15.33 -6.18 -21.72
N PRO A 252 15.14 -5.14 -20.90
CA PRO A 252 14.19 -4.06 -21.16
C PRO A 252 14.64 -3.12 -22.31
N HIS A 253 15.90 -3.22 -22.74
CA HIS A 253 16.43 -2.44 -23.87
C HIS A 253 16.16 -3.10 -25.22
N TYR A 254 15.76 -4.38 -25.22
CA TYR A 254 15.40 -5.06 -26.44
C TYR A 254 14.04 -4.56 -26.92
N SER A 255 14.02 -3.79 -28.00
CA SER A 255 12.81 -3.39 -28.68
C SER A 255 12.79 -4.02 -30.07
N TRP A 256 11.68 -4.68 -30.42
CA TRP A 256 11.40 -4.94 -31.83
C TRP A 256 11.11 -3.60 -32.48
N SER A 257 11.95 -3.17 -33.41
CA SER A 257 11.56 -2.12 -34.35
C SER A 257 10.51 -2.73 -35.28
N LEU A 258 9.27 -2.49 -34.94
CA LEU A 258 8.15 -2.73 -35.86
C LEU A 258 8.06 -1.57 -36.83
#